data_9ce52a286c678295e1e0405ca87e531a
#
_entry.id   9ce52a286c678295e1e0405ca87e531a
#
_cell.length_a   1.000
_cell.length_b   1.000
_cell.length_c   1.000
_cell.angle_alpha   90.00
_cell.angle_beta   90.00
_cell.angle_gamma   90.00
#
_symmetry.space_group_name_H-M   'P 1'
#
loop_
_entity.id
_entity.type
_entity.pdbx_description
1 polymer ?
#
loop_
_entity_poly.entity_id
_entity_poly.type
_entity_poly.pdbx_seq_one_letter_code
_entity_poly.pdbx_strand_id
1 'polypeptide(L)'
;GLPDHIAWIKAAGEKYPYMDMDRVGIYGCSAGGQESTTAVLLHPEFYKAAYSACGCHDNRMDKIWWNELWLGYPVGDQYKEGSNVENAHLLNRPLMLVVGELDDNVDPTSTMQVVNALIKANKDFELVVIPGAHHTMGEDFGEHKRYDFFVRHLQGGIPPEWNAITYR
;
A
#
# COMPACT_ATOMS: atom_id res chain seq x y z
N GLY A 1 13.17 -7.58 0.95
CA GLY A 1 13.13 -6.14 0.75
C GLY A 1 12.87 -5.33 2.02
N LEU A 2 11.70 -5.49 2.67
CA LEU A 2 11.32 -4.62 3.79
C LEU A 2 12.34 -4.56 4.95
N PRO A 3 12.92 -5.68 5.43
CA PRO A 3 13.97 -5.61 6.46
C PRO A 3 15.18 -4.77 6.02
N ASP A 4 15.57 -4.85 4.75
CA ASP A 4 16.68 -4.07 4.21
C ASP A 4 16.32 -2.58 4.12
N HIS A 5 15.10 -2.25 3.67
CA HIS A 5 14.59 -0.88 3.67
C HIS A 5 14.60 -0.29 5.07
N ILE A 6 14.13 -1.05 6.07
CA ILE A 6 14.13 -0.62 7.47
C ILE A 6 15.56 -0.35 7.95
N ALA A 7 16.50 -1.25 7.64
CA ALA A 7 17.90 -1.08 8.02
C ALA A 7 18.52 0.18 7.38
N TRP A 8 18.27 0.42 6.10
CA TRP A 8 18.73 1.61 5.40
C TRP A 8 18.13 2.91 5.96
N ILE A 9 16.82 2.92 6.24
CA ILE A 9 16.15 4.10 6.81
C ILE A 9 16.70 4.40 8.21
N LYS A 10 16.91 3.39 9.05
CA LYS A 10 17.53 3.54 10.37
C LYS A 10 18.93 4.13 10.28
N ALA A 11 19.78 3.58 9.40
CA ALA A 11 21.13 4.10 9.18
C ALA A 11 21.12 5.56 8.68
N ALA A 12 20.16 5.90 7.80
CA ALA A 12 19.98 7.28 7.37
C ALA A 12 19.54 8.20 8.52
N GLY A 13 18.64 7.74 9.39
CA GLY A 13 18.16 8.49 10.56
C GLY A 13 19.29 8.78 11.56
N GLU A 14 20.21 7.83 11.77
CA GLU A 14 21.41 8.05 12.59
C GLU A 14 22.32 9.16 12.02
N LYS A 15 22.42 9.22 10.68
CA LYS A 15 23.23 10.20 9.98
C LYS A 15 22.56 11.57 9.86
N TYR A 16 21.25 11.60 9.73
CA TYR A 16 20.47 12.79 9.45
C TYR A 16 19.42 13.03 10.55
N PRO A 17 19.76 13.73 11.64
CA PRO A 17 18.90 13.85 12.83
C PRO A 17 17.61 14.67 12.61
N TYR A 18 17.42 15.25 11.44
CA TYR A 18 16.14 15.88 11.04
C TYR A 18 15.09 14.87 10.57
N MET A 19 15.48 13.61 10.34
CA MET A 19 14.54 12.55 9.99
C MET A 19 13.79 12.08 11.24
N ASP A 20 12.47 12.11 11.18
CA ASP A 20 11.62 11.62 12.26
C ASP A 20 11.33 10.12 12.07
N MET A 21 12.04 9.31 12.85
CA MET A 21 11.97 7.85 12.77
C MET A 21 10.68 7.27 13.36
N ASP A 22 9.91 8.08 14.11
CA ASP A 22 8.62 7.67 14.66
C ASP A 22 7.44 7.92 13.70
N ARG A 23 7.70 8.58 12.57
CA ARG A 23 6.69 8.97 11.58
C ARG A 23 7.06 8.52 10.17
N VAL A 24 7.41 7.24 10.02
CA VAL A 24 7.76 6.65 8.73
C VAL A 24 6.50 6.11 8.04
N GLY A 25 6.20 6.61 6.86
CA GLY A 25 5.18 6.08 5.96
C GLY A 25 5.78 5.39 4.75
N ILE A 26 4.96 4.67 4.02
CA ILE A 26 5.37 4.00 2.78
C ILE A 26 4.28 4.15 1.72
N TYR A 27 4.69 4.26 0.46
CA TYR A 27 3.76 4.23 -0.67
C TYR A 27 4.37 3.56 -1.88
N GLY A 28 3.53 3.04 -2.74
CA GLY A 28 3.98 2.42 -3.98
C GLY A 28 2.84 1.99 -4.88
N CYS A 29 3.21 1.61 -6.10
CA CYS A 29 2.30 1.10 -7.12
C CYS A 29 2.75 -0.29 -7.56
N SER A 30 1.82 -1.14 -7.99
CA SER A 30 2.13 -2.47 -8.52
C SER A 30 2.78 -3.37 -7.46
N ALA A 31 3.96 -3.91 -7.72
CA ALA A 31 4.76 -4.59 -6.70
C ALA A 31 5.01 -3.70 -5.47
N GLY A 32 5.25 -2.39 -5.69
CA GLY A 32 5.38 -1.41 -4.59
C GLY A 32 4.07 -1.19 -3.82
N GLY A 33 2.92 -1.34 -4.45
CA GLY A 33 1.61 -1.35 -3.78
C GLY A 33 1.46 -2.57 -2.88
N GLN A 34 1.81 -3.75 -3.37
CA GLN A 34 1.88 -4.96 -2.55
C GLN A 34 2.81 -4.76 -1.35
N GLU A 35 4.03 -4.29 -1.59
CA GLU A 35 5.03 -4.10 -0.55
C GLU A 35 4.60 -3.05 0.48
N SER A 36 3.94 -1.97 0.04
CA SER A 36 3.42 -0.94 0.94
C SER A 36 2.34 -1.49 1.89
N THR A 37 1.45 -2.33 1.39
CA THR A 37 0.45 -3.02 2.23
C THR A 37 1.15 -4.00 3.18
N THR A 38 2.06 -4.83 2.67
CA THR A 38 2.84 -5.78 3.48
C THR A 38 3.58 -5.07 4.62
N ALA A 39 4.12 -3.88 4.37
CA ALA A 39 4.86 -3.10 5.37
C ALA A 39 4.03 -2.78 6.61
N VAL A 40 2.80 -2.35 6.46
CA VAL A 40 1.93 -2.03 7.60
C VAL A 40 1.24 -3.25 8.22
N LEU A 41 1.21 -4.39 7.51
CA LEU A 41 0.73 -5.65 8.06
C LEU A 41 1.79 -6.35 8.91
N LEU A 42 3.04 -6.42 8.44
CA LEU A 42 4.10 -7.22 9.05
C LEU A 42 5.13 -6.40 9.85
N HIS A 43 5.23 -5.08 9.59
CA HIS A 43 6.16 -4.16 10.28
C HIS A 43 5.46 -2.90 10.82
N PRO A 44 4.31 -3.05 11.53
CA PRO A 44 3.56 -1.89 12.05
C PRO A 44 4.29 -1.11 13.13
N GLU A 45 5.30 -1.71 13.75
CA GLU A 45 6.18 -1.05 14.71
C GLU A 45 7.03 0.04 14.04
N PHE A 46 7.36 -0.14 12.76
CA PHE A 46 8.20 0.79 12.00
C PHE A 46 7.36 1.69 11.08
N TYR A 47 6.54 1.11 10.20
CA TYR A 47 5.69 1.86 9.27
C TYR A 47 4.38 2.25 9.93
N LYS A 48 4.06 3.55 9.90
CA LYS A 48 2.90 4.13 10.60
C LYS A 48 1.68 4.34 9.72
N ALA A 49 1.88 4.39 8.40
CA ALA A 49 0.82 4.54 7.41
C ALA A 49 1.28 4.03 6.04
N ALA A 50 0.38 3.49 5.23
CA ALA A 50 0.68 3.05 3.88
C ALA A 50 -0.37 3.53 2.86
N TYR A 51 0.12 4.01 1.70
CA TYR A 51 -0.67 4.25 0.51
C TYR A 51 -0.26 3.21 -0.54
N SER A 52 -1.20 2.37 -0.95
CA SER A 52 -0.97 1.21 -1.79
C SER A 52 -1.80 1.32 -3.07
N ALA A 53 -1.17 1.54 -4.21
CA ALA A 53 -1.84 1.65 -5.49
C ALA A 53 -1.63 0.39 -6.34
N CYS A 54 -2.68 -0.07 -7.01
CA CYS A 54 -2.68 -1.14 -8.02
C CYS A 54 -1.82 -2.37 -7.64
N GLY A 55 -1.87 -2.79 -6.38
CA GLY A 55 -1.01 -3.83 -5.85
C GLY A 55 -1.39 -5.25 -6.29
N CYS A 56 -0.39 -6.08 -6.59
CA CYS A 56 -0.57 -7.53 -6.79
C CYS A 56 -0.52 -8.24 -5.44
N HIS A 57 -1.61 -8.16 -4.69
CA HIS A 57 -1.67 -8.50 -3.27
C HIS A 57 -1.59 -9.99 -2.94
N ASP A 58 -1.84 -10.85 -3.92
CA ASP A 58 -1.66 -12.31 -3.77
C ASP A 58 -1.03 -12.87 -5.05
N ASN A 59 0.20 -13.34 -4.91
CA ASN A 59 0.98 -13.81 -6.04
C ASN A 59 0.50 -15.15 -6.63
N ARG A 60 -0.53 -15.78 -6.05
CA ARG A 60 -1.18 -16.97 -6.60
C ARG A 60 -2.21 -16.62 -7.68
N MET A 61 -2.60 -15.36 -7.84
CA MET A 61 -3.64 -14.92 -8.77
C MET A 61 -3.18 -13.96 -9.87
N ASP A 62 -1.92 -13.61 -9.91
CA ASP A 62 -1.35 -12.74 -10.94
C ASP A 62 -0.53 -13.56 -11.96
N LYS A 63 0.27 -12.90 -12.79
CA LYS A 63 1.08 -13.48 -13.84
C LYS A 63 2.08 -14.49 -13.28
N ILE A 64 1.93 -15.77 -13.63
CA ILE A 64 2.77 -16.85 -13.08
C ILE A 64 4.26 -16.63 -13.36
N TRP A 65 4.61 -16.18 -14.57
CA TRP A 65 5.99 -15.93 -14.97
C TRP A 65 6.66 -14.82 -14.15
N TRP A 66 5.88 -13.82 -13.70
CA TRP A 66 6.34 -12.75 -12.81
C TRP A 66 6.53 -13.28 -11.38
N ASN A 67 5.53 -13.98 -10.89
CA ASN A 67 5.51 -14.43 -9.51
C ASN A 67 6.55 -15.52 -9.24
N GLU A 68 6.74 -16.48 -10.16
CA GLU A 68 7.77 -17.51 -10.04
C GLU A 68 9.19 -16.93 -10.10
N LEU A 69 9.41 -15.83 -10.85
CA LEU A 69 10.70 -15.16 -10.88
C LEU A 69 11.14 -14.67 -9.50
N TRP A 70 10.20 -14.18 -8.69
CA TRP A 70 10.49 -13.59 -7.39
C TRP A 70 10.26 -14.52 -6.21
N LEU A 71 9.28 -15.38 -6.28
CA LEU A 71 8.89 -16.30 -5.19
C LEU A 71 9.32 -17.74 -5.44
N GLY A 72 9.78 -18.06 -6.64
CA GLY A 72 10.27 -19.39 -7.00
C GLY A 72 9.16 -20.41 -7.27
N TYR A 73 9.59 -21.62 -7.61
CA TYR A 73 8.75 -22.79 -7.87
C TYR A 73 9.24 -23.96 -7.02
N PRO A 74 8.34 -24.84 -6.55
CA PRO A 74 6.88 -24.84 -6.71
C PRO A 74 6.19 -23.76 -5.88
N VAL A 75 4.90 -23.48 -6.21
CA VAL A 75 4.03 -22.61 -5.41
C VAL A 75 3.76 -23.29 -4.07
N GLY A 76 4.36 -22.78 -3.02
CA GLY A 76 4.31 -23.33 -1.66
C GLY A 76 3.92 -22.28 -0.62
N ASP A 77 4.29 -22.51 0.63
CA ASP A 77 3.91 -21.67 1.76
C ASP A 77 4.42 -20.22 1.62
N GLN A 78 5.54 -19.99 0.94
CA GLN A 78 6.06 -18.64 0.70
C GLN A 78 5.05 -17.71 -0.02
N TYR A 79 4.18 -18.26 -0.88
CA TYR A 79 3.13 -17.50 -1.54
C TYR A 79 2.00 -17.11 -0.58
N LYS A 80 1.69 -18.00 0.35
CA LYS A 80 0.69 -17.75 1.39
C LYS A 80 1.21 -16.76 2.44
N GLU A 81 2.43 -16.98 2.91
CA GLU A 81 3.07 -16.11 3.91
C GLU A 81 3.24 -14.69 3.41
N GLY A 82 3.54 -14.51 2.12
CA GLY A 82 3.68 -13.20 1.47
C GLY A 82 2.36 -12.56 1.02
N SER A 83 1.22 -13.24 1.17
CA SER A 83 -0.07 -12.74 0.71
C SER A 83 -0.67 -11.69 1.64
N ASN A 84 -1.00 -10.52 1.10
CA ASN A 84 -1.72 -9.49 1.85
C ASN A 84 -3.16 -9.89 2.17
N VAL A 85 -3.74 -10.79 1.37
CA VAL A 85 -5.08 -11.34 1.61
C VAL A 85 -5.08 -12.22 2.86
N GLU A 86 -4.11 -13.12 2.98
CA GLU A 86 -3.98 -13.99 4.16
C GLU A 86 -3.64 -13.20 5.43
N ASN A 87 -2.80 -12.18 5.30
CA ASN A 87 -2.31 -11.37 6.41
C ASN A 87 -3.21 -10.16 6.76
N ALA A 88 -4.31 -9.93 6.05
CA ALA A 88 -5.20 -8.77 6.23
C ALA A 88 -5.67 -8.58 7.69
N HIS A 89 -5.84 -9.67 8.43
CA HIS A 89 -6.24 -9.67 9.84
C HIS A 89 -5.23 -8.97 10.78
N LEU A 90 -3.98 -8.81 10.34
CA LEU A 90 -2.92 -8.15 11.12
C LEU A 90 -2.98 -6.62 11.05
N LEU A 91 -3.78 -6.03 10.14
CA LEU A 91 -3.82 -4.58 9.97
C LEU A 91 -4.17 -3.87 11.28
N ASN A 92 -3.31 -2.95 11.70
CA ASN A 92 -3.50 -2.07 12.85
C ASN A 92 -2.95 -0.65 12.61
N ARG A 93 -2.66 -0.32 11.35
CA ARG A 93 -2.16 0.99 10.91
C ARG A 93 -3.06 1.54 9.80
N PRO A 94 -3.11 2.87 9.63
CA PRO A 94 -3.79 3.47 8.49
C PRO A 94 -3.32 2.91 7.16
N LEU A 95 -4.26 2.48 6.33
CA LEU A 95 -4.04 1.95 4.99
C LEU A 95 -5.02 2.60 4.02
N MET A 96 -4.50 3.17 2.92
CA MET A 96 -5.29 3.58 1.77
C MET A 96 -4.95 2.67 0.59
N LEU A 97 -5.97 2.03 0.04
CA LEU A 97 -5.90 1.24 -1.19
C LEU A 97 -6.43 2.07 -2.35
N VAL A 98 -5.72 2.05 -3.47
CA VAL A 98 -6.11 2.75 -4.70
C VAL A 98 -6.01 1.81 -5.88
N VAL A 99 -6.99 1.84 -6.78
CA VAL A 99 -7.02 0.98 -7.95
C VAL A 99 -7.69 1.69 -9.14
N GLY A 100 -7.13 1.52 -10.33
CA GLY A 100 -7.78 1.90 -11.58
C GLY A 100 -8.86 0.88 -11.94
N GLU A 101 -10.04 1.37 -12.33
CA GLU A 101 -11.17 0.49 -12.69
C GLU A 101 -10.83 -0.44 -13.86
N LEU A 102 -10.05 0.05 -14.83
CA LEU A 102 -9.68 -0.65 -16.06
C LEU A 102 -8.22 -1.13 -16.05
N ASP A 103 -7.67 -1.43 -14.88
CA ASP A 103 -6.30 -1.94 -14.78
C ASP A 103 -6.19 -3.29 -15.52
N ASP A 104 -5.47 -3.28 -16.63
CA ASP A 104 -5.22 -4.42 -17.51
C ASP A 104 -3.84 -5.07 -17.28
N ASN A 105 -3.08 -4.53 -16.35
CA ASN A 105 -1.80 -5.08 -15.91
C ASN A 105 -1.94 -5.93 -14.64
N VAL A 106 -2.44 -5.33 -13.55
CA VAL A 106 -2.80 -6.04 -12.34
C VAL A 106 -4.31 -5.94 -12.15
N ASP A 107 -5.00 -7.04 -12.34
CA ASP A 107 -6.47 -7.08 -12.28
C ASP A 107 -6.98 -6.40 -10.98
N PRO A 108 -7.94 -5.47 -11.08
CA PRO A 108 -8.54 -4.80 -9.91
C PRO A 108 -9.05 -5.77 -8.84
N THR A 109 -9.36 -7.01 -9.23
CA THR A 109 -9.76 -8.08 -8.31
C THR A 109 -8.69 -8.37 -7.27
N SER A 110 -7.40 -8.16 -7.57
CA SER A 110 -6.32 -8.31 -6.58
C SER A 110 -6.53 -7.39 -5.39
N THR A 111 -6.85 -6.13 -5.63
CA THR A 111 -7.21 -5.17 -4.57
C THR A 111 -8.53 -5.55 -3.90
N MET A 112 -9.54 -5.97 -4.65
CA MET A 112 -10.85 -6.34 -4.07
C MET A 112 -10.77 -7.57 -3.16
N GLN A 113 -9.87 -8.50 -3.40
CA GLN A 113 -9.63 -9.63 -2.49
C GLN A 113 -9.09 -9.17 -1.13
N VAL A 114 -8.15 -8.22 -1.11
CA VAL A 114 -7.66 -7.62 0.14
C VAL A 114 -8.77 -6.86 0.84
N VAL A 115 -9.55 -6.05 0.11
CA VAL A 115 -10.71 -5.34 0.65
C VAL A 115 -11.68 -6.32 1.34
N ASN A 116 -12.03 -7.41 0.66
CA ASN A 116 -12.90 -8.43 1.24
C ASN A 116 -12.30 -9.08 2.51
N ALA A 117 -11.00 -9.37 2.51
CA ALA A 117 -10.32 -9.95 3.66
C ALA A 117 -10.28 -8.97 4.85
N LEU A 118 -10.02 -7.68 4.59
CA LEU A 118 -10.04 -6.62 5.61
C LEU A 118 -11.44 -6.45 6.22
N ILE A 119 -12.49 -6.44 5.38
CA ILE A 119 -13.88 -6.38 5.85
C ILE A 119 -14.21 -7.57 6.75
N LYS A 120 -13.87 -8.79 6.32
CA LYS A 120 -14.09 -10.01 7.13
C LYS A 120 -13.33 -10.01 8.45
N ALA A 121 -12.16 -9.38 8.48
CA ALA A 121 -11.35 -9.22 9.68
C ALA A 121 -11.77 -8.01 10.54
N ASN A 122 -12.83 -7.29 10.17
CA ASN A 122 -13.32 -6.07 10.83
C ASN A 122 -12.23 -5.01 10.97
N LYS A 123 -11.48 -4.75 9.89
CA LYS A 123 -10.42 -3.75 9.81
C LYS A 123 -10.91 -2.49 9.11
N ASP A 124 -10.44 -1.34 9.58
CA ASP A 124 -10.71 -0.05 8.96
C ASP A 124 -9.62 0.30 7.93
N PHE A 125 -10.02 0.85 6.79
CA PHE A 125 -9.13 1.25 5.70
C PHE A 125 -9.84 2.23 4.76
N GLU A 126 -9.08 2.95 3.94
CA GLU A 126 -9.61 3.81 2.88
C GLU A 126 -9.48 3.09 1.52
N LEU A 127 -10.48 3.21 0.66
CA LEU A 127 -10.46 2.69 -0.71
C LEU A 127 -10.83 3.78 -1.70
N VAL A 128 -10.01 3.93 -2.74
CA VAL A 128 -10.28 4.82 -3.87
C VAL A 128 -10.23 4.01 -5.16
N VAL A 129 -11.34 3.97 -5.88
CA VAL A 129 -11.41 3.44 -7.24
C VAL A 129 -11.41 4.61 -8.20
N ILE A 130 -10.51 4.62 -9.18
CA ILE A 130 -10.42 5.67 -10.21
C ILE A 130 -11.12 5.17 -11.47
N PRO A 131 -12.32 5.69 -11.79
CA PRO A 131 -13.07 5.25 -12.95
C PRO A 131 -12.30 5.53 -14.25
N GLY A 132 -12.30 4.57 -15.16
CA GLY A 132 -11.65 4.67 -16.46
C GLY A 132 -10.12 4.65 -16.46
N ALA A 133 -9.47 4.63 -15.28
CA ALA A 133 -8.02 4.55 -15.19
C ALA A 133 -7.51 3.11 -15.31
N HIS A 134 -6.34 2.98 -15.91
CA HIS A 134 -5.59 1.74 -16.04
C HIS A 134 -4.64 1.53 -14.85
N HIS A 135 -3.44 0.98 -15.09
CA HIS A 135 -2.43 0.73 -14.07
C HIS A 135 -1.80 2.03 -13.58
N THR A 136 -2.22 2.54 -12.41
CA THR A 136 -1.95 3.91 -11.97
C THR A 136 -1.70 4.06 -10.48
N MET A 137 -0.98 5.13 -10.12
CA MET A 137 -0.88 5.64 -8.74
C MET A 137 -2.15 6.37 -8.26
N GLY A 138 -3.16 6.53 -9.12
CA GLY A 138 -4.43 7.20 -8.81
C GLY A 138 -4.61 8.54 -9.51
N GLU A 139 -3.83 8.83 -10.55
CA GLU A 139 -3.83 10.09 -11.30
C GLU A 139 -3.65 11.33 -10.37
N ASP A 140 -4.01 12.51 -10.83
CA ASP A 140 -3.92 13.75 -10.03
C ASP A 140 -4.79 13.67 -8.76
N PHE A 141 -5.94 13.01 -8.85
CA PHE A 141 -6.81 12.80 -7.69
C PHE A 141 -6.16 11.91 -6.63
N GLY A 142 -5.54 10.82 -7.04
CA GLY A 142 -4.81 9.92 -6.14
C GLY A 142 -3.58 10.59 -5.54
N GLU A 143 -2.94 11.50 -6.27
CA GLU A 143 -1.77 12.23 -5.75
C GLU A 143 -2.17 13.12 -4.57
N HIS A 144 -3.20 13.96 -4.71
CA HIS A 144 -3.62 14.77 -3.59
C HIS A 144 -4.16 13.94 -2.43
N LYS A 145 -4.86 12.81 -2.70
CA LYS A 145 -5.31 11.88 -1.66
C LYS A 145 -4.14 11.30 -0.88
N ARG A 146 -3.03 10.97 -1.55
CA ARG A 146 -1.82 10.47 -0.90
C ARG A 146 -1.20 11.52 0.03
N TYR A 147 -1.08 12.77 -0.43
CA TYR A 147 -0.55 13.83 0.43
C TYR A 147 -1.46 14.09 1.64
N ASP A 148 -2.75 14.20 1.43
CA ASP A 148 -3.73 14.40 2.51
C ASP A 148 -3.71 13.25 3.52
N PHE A 149 -3.58 12.01 3.03
CA PHE A 149 -3.48 10.82 3.86
C PHE A 149 -2.25 10.88 4.78
N PHE A 150 -1.09 11.19 4.24
CA PHE A 150 0.12 11.30 5.05
C PHE A 150 0.14 12.54 5.95
N VAL A 151 -0.45 13.65 5.53
CA VAL A 151 -0.64 14.83 6.40
C VAL A 151 -1.47 14.45 7.63
N ARG A 152 -2.58 13.73 7.44
CA ARG A 152 -3.42 13.28 8.56
C ARG A 152 -2.70 12.28 9.48
N HIS A 153 -2.10 11.25 8.90
CA HIS A 153 -1.65 10.08 9.65
C HIS A 153 -0.21 10.13 10.13
N LEU A 154 0.65 10.95 9.51
CA LEU A 154 2.05 11.11 9.94
C LEU A 154 2.30 12.46 10.62
N GLN A 155 1.65 13.53 10.16
CA GLN A 155 1.89 14.87 10.71
C GLN A 155 0.83 15.29 11.74
N GLY A 156 -0.32 14.61 11.78
CA GLY A 156 -1.46 15.03 12.61
C GLY A 156 -2.09 16.34 12.12
N GLY A 157 -1.83 16.73 10.87
CA GLY A 157 -2.32 17.95 10.25
C GLY A 157 -3.73 17.79 9.67
N ILE A 158 -4.34 18.92 9.34
CA ILE A 158 -5.64 18.99 8.66
C ILE A 158 -5.37 19.30 7.18
N PRO A 159 -5.72 18.40 6.25
CA PRO A 159 -5.61 18.67 4.82
C PRO A 159 -6.49 19.83 4.36
N PRO A 160 -6.23 20.41 3.17
CA PRO A 160 -7.09 21.42 2.59
C PRO A 160 -8.53 20.93 2.39
N GLU A 161 -9.49 21.84 2.51
CA GLU A 161 -10.89 21.57 2.16
C GLU A 161 -11.08 21.69 0.64
N TRP A 162 -10.77 20.62 -0.09
CA TRP A 162 -10.80 20.61 -1.57
C TRP A 162 -12.14 21.03 -2.16
N ASN A 163 -13.26 20.68 -1.50
CA ASN A 163 -14.59 21.07 -1.97
C ASN A 163 -14.84 22.60 -1.88
N ALA A 164 -14.07 23.32 -1.09
CA ALA A 164 -14.13 24.77 -0.98
C ALA A 164 -13.19 25.49 -1.97
N ILE A 165 -12.29 24.75 -2.63
CA ILE A 165 -11.34 25.32 -3.60
C ILE A 165 -12.04 25.44 -4.95
N THR A 166 -12.22 26.67 -5.42
CA THR A 166 -12.75 26.94 -6.75
C THR A 166 -11.59 27.04 -7.74
N TYR A 167 -11.44 26.07 -8.61
CA TYR A 167 -10.54 26.19 -9.75
C TYR A 167 -11.16 27.23 -10.72
N ARG A 168 -10.43 28.28 -10.98
CA ARG A 168 -10.79 29.30 -11.98
C ARG A 168 -10.10 28.99 -13.31
#